data_a98f89809f5fc4667fe4bfe2b7d82f02
#
_entry.id   a98f89809f5fc4667fe4bfe2b7d82f02
#
_cell.length_a   1.000
_cell.length_b   1.000
_cell.length_c   1.000
_cell.angle_alpha   90.00
_cell.angle_beta   90.00
_cell.angle_gamma   90.00
#
_symmetry.space_group_name_H-M   'P 1'
#
loop_
_entity.id
_entity.type
_entity.pdbx_description
1 polymer ?
#
loop_
_entity_poly.entity_id
_entity_poly.type
_entity_poly.pdbx_seq_one_letter_code
_entity_poly.pdbx_strand_id
1 'polypeptide(L)'
;MTDRENVLFEDNADRFTVSGPEMDSHYGTGAVFHRRGGHFGSIAPIRVPESFFPDNSSVLYTIRPDGVSLISPREKSDGIKYSTEILMGDGASDIMIVHSIKNTSHERKKLSVWSSTALRAGGLEVIPQSFGDTQPMQPNRILALWPGTTLTDPRLFAGERYLTIRQDPEMEKEFILGVNNITGWAAYVLPDTTLIKRYVHDETSCYPNHDCSYRTRVSGCFAELDSFSPIYLVEPGEGIRHVDNLSLFTTRNGVNPVDETSIENFIHNLC
;
A
#
# COMPACT_ATOMS: atom_id res chain seq x y z
N MET A 1 -11.81 24.15 12.54
CA MET A 1 -11.41 23.16 11.53
C MET A 1 -10.36 23.83 10.67
N THR A 2 -9.14 23.33 10.66
CA THR A 2 -8.12 23.85 9.72
C THR A 2 -8.49 23.28 8.35
N ASP A 3 -8.63 24.15 7.34
CA ASP A 3 -8.80 23.81 5.92
C ASP A 3 -7.52 23.14 5.39
N ARG A 4 -7.21 21.94 5.87
CA ARG A 4 -6.12 21.15 5.30
C ARG A 4 -6.68 20.36 4.13
N GLU A 5 -5.96 20.37 3.04
CA GLU A 5 -6.26 19.53 1.89
C GLU A 5 -6.22 18.06 2.26
N ASN A 6 -7.07 17.26 1.63
CA ASN A 6 -7.09 15.81 1.81
C ASN A 6 -5.72 15.23 1.43
N VAL A 7 -5.15 14.44 2.32
CA VAL A 7 -3.88 13.72 2.09
C VAL A 7 -4.04 12.59 1.07
N LEU A 8 -5.23 11.99 1.00
CA LEU A 8 -5.51 10.90 0.08
C LEU A 8 -5.75 11.43 -1.34
N PHE A 9 -5.27 10.68 -2.31
CA PHE A 9 -5.61 10.88 -3.71
C PHE A 9 -7.05 10.43 -3.97
N GLU A 10 -7.78 11.18 -4.80
CA GLU A 10 -9.12 10.87 -5.23
C GLU A 10 -9.23 10.97 -6.76
N ASP A 11 -9.67 9.90 -7.41
CA ASP A 11 -9.88 9.87 -8.85
C ASP A 11 -11.36 10.04 -9.20
N ASN A 12 -11.80 11.28 -9.23
CA ASN A 12 -13.17 11.64 -9.60
C ASN A 12 -13.44 11.56 -11.11
N ALA A 13 -12.39 11.40 -11.92
CA ALA A 13 -12.47 11.38 -13.39
C ALA A 13 -12.40 9.99 -14.00
N ASP A 14 -12.36 8.92 -13.17
CA ASP A 14 -12.22 7.53 -13.61
C ASP A 14 -11.04 7.28 -14.56
N ARG A 15 -9.93 7.96 -14.33
CA ARG A 15 -8.74 7.88 -15.20
C ARG A 15 -7.97 6.58 -15.03
N PHE A 16 -8.06 5.97 -13.85
CA PHE A 16 -7.32 4.76 -13.49
C PHE A 16 -8.28 3.58 -13.40
N THR A 17 -8.36 2.85 -14.50
CA THR A 17 -9.23 1.68 -14.62
C THR A 17 -8.42 0.45 -15.05
N VAL A 18 -8.91 -0.73 -14.71
CA VAL A 18 -8.43 -2.00 -15.26
C VAL A 18 -9.59 -2.65 -16.00
N SER A 19 -9.41 -2.92 -17.28
CA SER A 19 -10.39 -3.52 -18.19
C SER A 19 -9.67 -4.34 -19.25
N GLY A 20 -10.39 -5.03 -20.10
CA GLY A 20 -9.85 -5.77 -21.22
C GLY A 20 -10.26 -7.23 -21.23
N PRO A 21 -9.71 -8.03 -22.18
CA PRO A 21 -10.17 -9.41 -22.42
C PRO A 21 -10.08 -10.32 -21.20
N GLU A 22 -9.07 -10.19 -20.34
CA GLU A 22 -8.93 -10.97 -19.11
C GLU A 22 -10.06 -10.64 -18.12
N MET A 23 -10.38 -9.36 -17.97
CA MET A 23 -11.49 -8.89 -17.12
C MET A 23 -12.83 -9.40 -17.67
N ASP A 24 -13.06 -9.24 -18.96
CA ASP A 24 -14.28 -9.69 -19.64
C ASP A 24 -14.48 -11.19 -19.54
N SER A 25 -13.41 -11.96 -19.72
CA SER A 25 -13.46 -13.41 -19.64
C SER A 25 -13.80 -13.93 -18.24
N HIS A 26 -13.35 -13.22 -17.20
CA HIS A 26 -13.48 -13.66 -15.82
C HIS A 26 -14.73 -13.11 -15.13
N TYR A 27 -15.07 -11.85 -15.39
CA TYR A 27 -16.14 -11.14 -14.70
C TYR A 27 -17.36 -10.80 -15.60
N GLY A 28 -17.28 -11.10 -16.90
CA GLY A 28 -18.29 -10.79 -17.89
C GLY A 28 -17.96 -9.57 -18.76
N THR A 29 -18.56 -9.53 -19.94
CA THR A 29 -18.30 -8.49 -20.95
C THR A 29 -18.54 -7.08 -20.41
N GLY A 30 -17.57 -6.19 -20.58
CA GLY A 30 -17.60 -4.82 -20.12
C GLY A 30 -17.22 -4.66 -18.65
N ALA A 31 -16.57 -5.66 -18.03
CA ALA A 31 -16.09 -5.59 -16.67
C ALA A 31 -14.97 -4.56 -16.52
N VAL A 32 -15.14 -3.60 -15.63
CA VAL A 32 -14.15 -2.54 -15.36
C VAL A 32 -13.95 -2.39 -13.86
N PHE A 33 -12.71 -2.49 -13.42
CA PHE A 33 -12.32 -2.06 -12.08
C PHE A 33 -11.95 -0.57 -12.12
N HIS A 34 -12.53 0.21 -11.20
CA HIS A 34 -12.26 1.63 -11.05
C HIS A 34 -11.37 1.89 -9.83
N ARG A 35 -10.18 2.40 -10.06
CA ARG A 35 -9.31 2.87 -9.01
C ARG A 35 -9.74 4.26 -8.54
N ARG A 36 -10.57 4.32 -7.53
CA ARG A 36 -11.11 5.59 -6.99
C ARG A 36 -10.10 6.39 -6.15
N GLY A 37 -8.96 5.82 -5.83
CA GLY A 37 -7.99 6.40 -4.90
C GLY A 37 -8.26 5.99 -3.44
N GLY A 38 -7.75 6.77 -2.50
CA GLY A 38 -7.88 6.48 -1.07
C GLY A 38 -7.13 5.22 -0.64
N HIS A 39 -7.78 4.43 0.20
CA HIS A 39 -7.20 3.20 0.74
C HIS A 39 -8.07 1.99 0.38
N PHE A 40 -7.45 0.88 -0.04
CA PHE A 40 -8.17 -0.35 -0.34
C PHE A 40 -7.31 -1.60 -0.08
N GLY A 41 -7.98 -2.74 0.08
CA GLY A 41 -7.34 -4.05 0.19
C GLY A 41 -7.77 -5.00 -0.92
N SER A 42 -6.85 -5.83 -1.38
CA SER A 42 -7.08 -6.90 -2.36
C SER A 42 -6.14 -8.07 -2.13
N ILE A 43 -6.21 -9.08 -2.99
CA ILE A 43 -5.30 -10.22 -2.97
C ILE A 43 -3.99 -9.93 -3.69
N ALA A 44 -2.93 -10.61 -3.23
CA ALA A 44 -1.65 -10.73 -3.90
C ALA A 44 -1.23 -12.21 -3.99
N PRO A 45 -0.32 -12.59 -4.92
CA PRO A 45 0.38 -11.74 -5.90
C PRO A 45 -0.58 -10.96 -6.79
N ILE A 46 -0.24 -9.69 -7.08
CA ILE A 46 -1.10 -8.82 -7.90
C ILE A 46 -1.12 -9.33 -9.32
N ARG A 47 -2.31 -9.58 -9.84
CA ARG A 47 -2.55 -10.08 -11.20
C ARG A 47 -3.93 -9.67 -11.72
N VAL A 48 -4.02 -9.50 -13.02
CA VAL A 48 -5.29 -9.30 -13.73
C VAL A 48 -5.81 -10.69 -14.12
N PRO A 49 -7.09 -11.00 -13.88
CA PRO A 49 -8.14 -10.12 -13.34
C PRO A 49 -8.30 -10.18 -11.81
N GLU A 50 -7.76 -11.17 -11.13
CA GLU A 50 -8.17 -11.62 -9.79
C GLU A 50 -7.96 -10.55 -8.70
N SER A 51 -6.94 -9.69 -8.82
CA SER A 51 -6.68 -8.60 -7.86
C SER A 51 -7.54 -7.34 -8.11
N PHE A 52 -8.28 -7.30 -9.23
CA PHE A 52 -9.01 -6.12 -9.70
C PHE A 52 -10.51 -6.40 -9.88
N PHE A 53 -11.15 -6.83 -8.82
CA PHE A 53 -12.58 -7.16 -8.86
C PHE A 53 -13.45 -5.91 -9.11
N PRO A 54 -14.28 -5.88 -10.18
CA PRO A 54 -15.12 -4.73 -10.55
C PRO A 54 -16.37 -4.65 -9.67
N ASP A 55 -16.20 -4.37 -8.37
CA ASP A 55 -17.29 -4.33 -7.41
C ASP A 55 -17.77 -2.90 -7.15
N ASN A 56 -18.94 -2.57 -7.71
CA ASN A 56 -19.69 -1.34 -7.44
C ASN A 56 -20.98 -1.62 -6.64
N SER A 57 -21.07 -2.78 -5.99
CA SER A 57 -22.23 -3.16 -5.17
C SER A 57 -22.20 -2.47 -3.82
N SER A 58 -23.39 -2.31 -3.22
CA SER A 58 -23.50 -1.82 -1.85
C SER A 58 -22.76 -2.75 -0.88
N VAL A 59 -21.97 -2.18 0.02
CA VAL A 59 -21.32 -2.91 1.11
C VAL A 59 -22.26 -3.01 2.32
N LEU A 60 -22.18 -4.14 3.02
CA LEU A 60 -22.76 -4.25 4.36
C LEU A 60 -21.80 -3.56 5.34
N TYR A 61 -22.35 -2.76 6.25
CA TYR A 61 -21.54 -2.10 7.26
C TYR A 61 -22.14 -2.24 8.64
N THR A 62 -21.28 -2.19 9.63
CA THR A 62 -21.65 -2.13 11.04
C THR A 62 -20.84 -1.02 11.70
N ILE A 63 -21.55 -0.04 12.29
CA ILE A 63 -20.92 1.02 13.09
C ILE A 63 -20.62 0.44 14.46
N ARG A 64 -19.42 0.71 14.95
CA ARG A 64 -18.90 0.32 16.27
C ARG A 64 -18.54 1.58 17.06
N PRO A 65 -18.42 1.51 18.39
CA PRO A 65 -17.96 2.65 19.18
C PRO A 65 -16.58 3.18 18.75
N ASP A 66 -15.72 2.30 18.28
CA ASP A 66 -14.33 2.56 17.89
C ASP A 66 -14.12 2.62 16.37
N GLY A 67 -15.19 2.56 15.55
CA GLY A 67 -15.01 2.59 14.10
C GLY A 67 -16.14 1.96 13.29
N VAL A 68 -15.79 1.38 12.15
CA VAL A 68 -16.73 0.74 11.22
C VAL A 68 -16.16 -0.56 10.66
N SER A 69 -16.99 -1.58 10.54
CA SER A 69 -16.70 -2.81 9.82
C SER A 69 -17.47 -2.82 8.50
N LEU A 70 -16.77 -3.07 7.41
CA LEU A 70 -17.29 -3.14 6.04
C LEU A 70 -17.14 -4.57 5.52
N ILE A 71 -18.18 -5.15 4.95
CA ILE A 71 -18.18 -6.51 4.43
C ILE A 71 -18.72 -6.49 3.00
N SER A 72 -17.99 -7.08 2.08
CA SER A 72 -18.49 -7.32 0.72
C SER A 72 -19.67 -8.29 0.77
N PRO A 73 -20.85 -7.92 0.24
CA PRO A 73 -22.05 -8.75 0.32
C PRO A 73 -21.97 -10.00 -0.55
N ARG A 74 -21.08 -10.03 -1.51
CA ARG A 74 -20.89 -11.16 -2.41
C ARG A 74 -19.58 -11.87 -2.13
N GLU A 75 -19.62 -13.16 -2.36
CA GLU A 75 -18.41 -13.91 -2.65
C GLU A 75 -17.91 -13.48 -4.03
N LYS A 76 -16.65 -13.15 -4.12
CA LYS A 76 -16.01 -12.85 -5.40
C LYS A 76 -16.04 -14.13 -6.26
N SER A 77 -16.03 -13.98 -7.58
CA SER A 77 -16.11 -15.11 -8.51
C SER A 77 -15.02 -16.17 -8.31
N ASP A 78 -13.91 -15.78 -7.68
CA ASP A 78 -12.79 -16.65 -7.34
C ASP A 78 -12.93 -17.35 -5.98
N GLY A 79 -14.08 -17.23 -5.30
CA GLY A 79 -14.32 -17.78 -3.98
C GLY A 79 -13.57 -17.06 -2.86
N ILE A 80 -13.41 -15.74 -2.98
CA ILE A 80 -12.77 -14.89 -1.97
C ILE A 80 -13.78 -13.90 -1.40
N LYS A 81 -13.91 -13.86 -0.07
CA LYS A 81 -14.71 -12.88 0.65
C LYS A 81 -13.80 -11.85 1.32
N TYR A 82 -14.13 -10.59 1.15
CA TYR A 82 -13.36 -9.46 1.70
C TYR A 82 -14.11 -8.78 2.84
N SER A 83 -13.38 -8.35 3.85
CA SER A 83 -13.86 -7.40 4.85
C SER A 83 -12.77 -6.43 5.25
N THR A 84 -13.18 -5.22 5.63
CA THR A 84 -12.28 -4.16 6.11
C THR A 84 -12.85 -3.58 7.39
N GLU A 85 -12.04 -3.49 8.43
CA GLU A 85 -12.35 -2.77 9.65
C GLU A 85 -11.52 -1.49 9.68
N ILE A 86 -12.15 -0.35 9.95
CA ILE A 86 -11.50 0.94 10.13
C ILE A 86 -11.76 1.35 11.57
N LEU A 87 -10.71 1.42 12.37
CA LEU A 87 -10.76 1.67 13.80
C LEU A 87 -10.03 2.98 14.12
N MET A 88 -10.64 3.81 14.95
CA MET A 88 -10.09 5.09 15.40
C MET A 88 -10.22 5.18 16.92
N GLY A 89 -9.11 5.49 17.60
CA GLY A 89 -9.15 5.81 19.01
C GLY A 89 -9.73 7.20 19.29
N ASP A 90 -10.23 7.43 20.48
CA ASP A 90 -10.76 8.73 20.90
C ASP A 90 -9.67 9.81 20.84
N GLY A 91 -9.88 10.86 20.03
CA GLY A 91 -8.96 11.98 19.87
C GLY A 91 -7.66 11.65 19.12
N ALA A 92 -7.57 10.49 18.52
CA ALA A 92 -6.38 10.04 17.83
C ALA A 92 -6.24 10.64 16.42
N SER A 93 -4.99 10.91 16.05
CA SER A 93 -4.57 11.14 14.66
C SER A 93 -4.23 9.82 13.96
N ASP A 94 -4.50 8.70 14.60
CA ASP A 94 -4.14 7.35 14.18
C ASP A 94 -5.39 6.57 13.77
N ILE A 95 -5.27 5.88 12.66
CA ILE A 95 -6.31 4.99 12.13
C ILE A 95 -5.70 3.61 11.95
N MET A 96 -6.33 2.59 12.52
CA MET A 96 -5.98 1.20 12.24
C MET A 96 -6.94 0.66 11.19
N ILE A 97 -6.41 0.09 10.11
CA ILE A 97 -7.18 -0.54 9.05
C ILE A 97 -6.82 -2.02 9.02
N VAL A 98 -7.82 -2.88 9.15
CA VAL A 98 -7.65 -4.34 9.11
C VAL A 98 -8.34 -4.88 7.86
N HIS A 99 -7.56 -5.35 6.91
CA HIS A 99 -8.07 -6.11 5.78
C HIS A 99 -8.10 -7.60 6.11
N SER A 100 -9.23 -8.23 5.87
CA SER A 100 -9.40 -9.66 6.04
C SER A 100 -9.88 -10.29 4.74
N ILE A 101 -9.28 -11.42 4.38
CA ILE A 101 -9.60 -12.21 3.20
C ILE A 101 -9.91 -13.62 3.66
N LYS A 102 -11.07 -14.14 3.29
CA LYS A 102 -11.50 -15.51 3.59
C LYS A 102 -11.62 -16.31 2.31
N ASN A 103 -11.03 -17.51 2.29
CA ASN A 103 -11.22 -18.48 1.22
C ASN A 103 -12.57 -19.17 1.40
N THR A 104 -13.52 -18.89 0.52
CA THR A 104 -14.85 -19.51 0.49
C THR A 104 -15.00 -20.56 -0.60
N SER A 105 -13.92 -20.82 -1.35
CA SER A 105 -13.89 -21.88 -2.37
C SER A 105 -13.70 -23.26 -1.73
N HIS A 106 -13.74 -24.28 -2.55
CA HIS A 106 -13.50 -25.67 -2.14
C HIS A 106 -12.02 -26.10 -2.27
N GLU A 107 -11.16 -25.19 -2.73
CA GLU A 107 -9.76 -25.47 -2.99
C GLU A 107 -8.86 -24.60 -2.10
N ARG A 108 -7.71 -25.17 -1.74
CA ARG A 108 -6.63 -24.45 -1.09
C ARG A 108 -6.09 -23.34 -2.00
N LYS A 109 -5.85 -22.15 -1.46
CA LYS A 109 -5.34 -21.00 -2.22
C LYS A 109 -4.05 -20.45 -1.59
N LYS A 110 -3.09 -20.11 -2.45
CA LYS A 110 -1.87 -19.40 -2.04
C LYS A 110 -2.14 -17.90 -2.16
N LEU A 111 -2.29 -17.20 -1.04
CA LEU A 111 -2.75 -15.83 -0.95
C LEU A 111 -1.89 -14.97 -0.02
N SER A 112 -1.82 -13.70 -0.32
CA SER A 112 -1.36 -12.61 0.55
C SER A 112 -2.38 -11.49 0.46
N VAL A 113 -2.46 -10.63 1.46
CA VAL A 113 -3.24 -9.40 1.41
C VAL A 113 -2.36 -8.30 0.83
N TRP A 114 -2.84 -7.62 -0.19
CA TRP A 114 -2.30 -6.37 -0.70
C TRP A 114 -3.12 -5.21 -0.14
N SER A 115 -2.46 -4.30 0.58
CA SER A 115 -3.07 -3.08 1.09
C SER A 115 -2.40 -1.86 0.49
N SER A 116 -3.18 -1.01 -0.16
CA SER A 116 -2.71 0.14 -0.93
C SER A 116 -3.30 1.44 -0.42
N THR A 117 -2.44 2.42 -0.20
CA THR A 117 -2.81 3.79 0.18
C THR A 117 -2.34 4.75 -0.90
N ALA A 118 -3.28 5.32 -1.66
CA ALA A 118 -2.99 6.33 -2.67
C ALA A 118 -3.03 7.74 -2.06
N LEU A 119 -1.99 8.50 -2.28
CA LEU A 119 -1.75 9.83 -1.71
C LEU A 119 -1.67 10.89 -2.79
N ARG A 120 -2.12 12.10 -2.47
CA ARG A 120 -2.09 13.22 -3.40
C ARG A 120 -0.69 13.57 -3.88
N ALA A 121 -0.60 14.18 -5.04
CA ALA A 121 0.66 14.58 -5.65
C ALA A 121 1.44 15.62 -4.83
N GLY A 122 2.74 15.75 -5.12
CA GLY A 122 3.62 16.78 -4.61
C GLY A 122 4.37 16.42 -3.32
N GLY A 123 4.34 15.16 -2.89
CA GLY A 123 5.02 14.71 -1.68
C GLY A 123 6.34 14.00 -1.93
N LEU A 124 7.02 13.71 -0.83
CA LEU A 124 8.23 12.92 -0.76
C LEU A 124 7.95 11.65 0.04
N GLU A 125 8.12 10.50 -0.58
CA GLU A 125 8.09 9.23 0.12
C GLU A 125 9.45 8.92 0.74
N VAL A 126 9.44 8.41 1.97
CA VAL A 126 10.61 7.97 2.73
C VAL A 126 10.39 6.52 3.12
N ILE A 127 11.28 5.64 2.67
CA ILE A 127 11.24 4.21 2.95
C ILE A 127 12.55 3.82 3.65
N PRO A 128 12.50 3.27 4.88
CA PRO A 128 13.69 2.78 5.54
C PRO A 128 14.21 1.52 4.86
N GLN A 129 15.51 1.36 4.85
CA GLN A 129 16.19 0.17 4.38
C GLN A 129 16.82 -0.59 5.53
N SER A 130 16.91 -1.90 5.39
CA SER A 130 17.78 -2.70 6.25
C SER A 130 19.20 -2.24 6.09
N PHE A 131 19.86 -1.88 7.15
CA PHE A 131 21.28 -1.55 7.17
C PHE A 131 21.94 -2.24 8.37
N GLY A 132 23.27 -2.32 8.33
CA GLY A 132 24.05 -2.99 9.35
C GLY A 132 24.63 -4.31 8.86
N ASP A 133 25.49 -4.87 9.70
CA ASP A 133 26.20 -6.09 9.39
C ASP A 133 25.29 -7.30 9.45
N THR A 134 25.27 -8.03 8.37
CA THR A 134 24.71 -9.38 8.33
C THR A 134 25.84 -10.41 8.45
N GLN A 135 25.49 -11.69 8.42
CA GLN A 135 26.49 -12.74 8.23
C GLN A 135 27.32 -12.42 6.97
N PRO A 136 28.65 -12.60 7.00
CA PRO A 136 29.50 -12.34 5.85
C PRO A 136 28.93 -12.95 4.56
N MET A 137 28.91 -12.18 3.50
CA MET A 137 28.43 -12.56 2.17
C MET A 137 26.89 -12.76 2.05
N GLN A 138 26.10 -12.35 3.02
CA GLN A 138 24.64 -12.38 2.90
C GLN A 138 24.08 -10.99 2.56
N PRO A 139 23.21 -10.86 1.54
CA PRO A 139 22.53 -9.61 1.25
C PRO A 139 21.50 -9.33 2.36
N ASN A 140 21.29 -8.05 2.68
CA ASN A 140 20.28 -7.60 3.64
C ASN A 140 19.19 -6.75 2.99
N ARG A 141 19.30 -6.44 1.68
CA ARG A 141 18.35 -5.61 0.94
C ARG A 141 17.93 -6.27 -0.35
N ILE A 142 16.64 -6.15 -0.64
CA ILE A 142 16.04 -6.56 -1.90
C ILE A 142 15.38 -5.34 -2.52
N LEU A 143 15.70 -5.07 -3.78
CA LEU A 143 15.05 -4.07 -4.62
C LEU A 143 14.50 -4.77 -5.85
N ALA A 144 13.17 -4.81 -5.98
CA ALA A 144 12.50 -5.35 -7.16
C ALA A 144 12.04 -4.22 -8.07
N LEU A 145 12.47 -4.25 -9.32
CA LEU A 145 12.14 -3.23 -10.33
C LEU A 145 11.07 -3.76 -11.27
N TRP A 146 10.04 -2.98 -11.52
CA TRP A 146 9.05 -3.26 -12.55
C TRP A 146 9.53 -2.80 -13.93
N PRO A 147 8.96 -3.35 -15.02
CA PRO A 147 9.29 -2.91 -16.38
C PRO A 147 9.16 -1.39 -16.53
N GLY A 148 10.17 -0.78 -17.11
CA GLY A 148 10.24 0.67 -17.28
C GLY A 148 10.82 1.46 -16.11
N THR A 149 10.96 0.87 -14.92
CA THR A 149 11.64 1.50 -13.77
C THR A 149 13.15 1.32 -13.88
N THR A 150 13.92 2.36 -13.55
CA THR A 150 15.39 2.33 -13.49
C THR A 150 15.87 2.95 -12.19
N LEU A 151 17.01 2.49 -11.68
CA LEU A 151 17.66 3.09 -10.49
C LEU A 151 18.26 4.48 -10.77
N THR A 152 18.28 4.91 -12.02
CA THR A 152 18.73 6.25 -12.44
C THR A 152 17.58 7.24 -12.58
N ASP A 153 16.36 6.87 -12.16
CA ASP A 153 15.21 7.77 -12.18
C ASP A 153 15.50 8.98 -11.29
N PRO A 154 15.34 10.22 -11.77
CA PRO A 154 15.71 11.41 -11.01
C PRO A 154 14.84 11.67 -9.78
N ARG A 155 13.71 10.95 -9.65
CA ARG A 155 12.86 11.01 -8.45
C ARG A 155 13.42 10.19 -7.30
N LEU A 156 14.28 9.19 -7.58
CA LEU A 156 14.82 8.26 -6.60
C LEU A 156 16.15 8.77 -6.03
N PHE A 157 16.26 8.81 -4.72
CA PHE A 157 17.54 8.78 -4.01
C PHE A 157 17.65 7.45 -3.27
N ALA A 158 18.74 6.73 -3.49
CA ALA A 158 19.04 5.47 -2.83
C ALA A 158 20.25 5.64 -1.90
N GLY A 159 19.98 5.89 -0.63
CA GLY A 159 20.97 6.00 0.42
C GLY A 159 21.32 4.65 1.05
N GLU A 160 22.04 4.69 2.15
CA GLU A 160 22.38 3.49 2.93
C GLU A 160 21.21 3.06 3.82
N ARG A 161 20.56 4.03 4.51
CA ARG A 161 19.50 3.79 5.49
C ARG A 161 18.11 4.07 4.96
N TYR A 162 18.00 4.91 3.93
CA TYR A 162 16.71 5.35 3.38
C TYR A 162 16.72 5.34 1.85
N LEU A 163 15.58 4.98 1.29
CA LEU A 163 15.18 5.37 -0.05
C LEU A 163 14.24 6.58 0.07
N THR A 164 14.40 7.55 -0.81
CA THR A 164 13.38 8.58 -0.97
C THR A 164 12.92 8.64 -2.42
N ILE A 165 11.62 8.80 -2.62
CA ILE A 165 11.01 8.93 -3.93
C ILE A 165 10.15 10.20 -3.95
N ARG A 166 10.50 11.14 -4.82
CA ARG A 166 9.71 12.35 -5.03
C ARG A 166 8.56 12.05 -5.99
N GLN A 167 7.35 12.32 -5.58
CA GLN A 167 6.25 12.40 -6.52
C GLN A 167 6.37 13.73 -7.28
N ASP A 168 6.54 13.64 -8.60
CA ASP A 168 6.71 14.77 -9.50
C ASP A 168 5.54 14.81 -10.48
N PRO A 169 4.69 15.85 -10.42
CA PRO A 169 3.53 15.98 -11.32
C PRO A 169 3.88 16.14 -12.79
N GLU A 170 5.10 16.59 -13.10
CA GLU A 170 5.56 16.76 -14.49
C GLU A 170 6.07 15.45 -15.11
N MET A 171 6.20 14.39 -14.30
CA MET A 171 6.68 13.09 -14.76
C MET A 171 5.54 12.09 -14.89
N GLU A 172 4.97 11.96 -16.08
CA GLU A 172 3.88 11.02 -16.38
C GLU A 172 4.30 9.54 -16.28
N LYS A 173 5.58 9.25 -16.57
CA LYS A 173 6.09 7.88 -16.53
C LYS A 173 6.01 7.31 -15.12
N GLU A 174 5.36 6.16 -15.01
CA GLU A 174 5.29 5.44 -13.73
C GLU A 174 6.66 4.95 -13.27
N PHE A 175 6.86 5.00 -11.95
CA PHE A 175 7.98 4.42 -11.24
C PHE A 175 7.43 3.44 -10.22
N ILE A 176 7.87 2.18 -10.27
CA ILE A 176 7.40 1.11 -9.37
C ILE A 176 8.60 0.36 -8.82
N LEU A 177 8.73 0.36 -7.50
CA LEU A 177 9.83 -0.27 -6.78
C LEU A 177 9.31 -1.10 -5.61
N GLY A 178 9.72 -2.35 -5.51
CA GLY A 178 9.49 -3.20 -4.35
C GLY A 178 10.71 -3.28 -3.45
N VAL A 179 10.50 -3.37 -2.14
CA VAL A 179 11.56 -3.53 -1.14
C VAL A 179 11.15 -4.54 -0.05
N ASN A 180 12.13 -5.23 0.52
CA ASN A 180 11.95 -6.01 1.75
C ASN A 180 12.05 -5.08 2.97
N ASN A 181 11.00 -4.33 3.23
CA ASN A 181 11.01 -3.33 4.31
C ASN A 181 10.78 -3.99 5.67
N ILE A 182 11.85 -4.49 6.29
CA ILE A 182 11.80 -5.21 7.58
C ILE A 182 11.40 -4.32 8.76
N THR A 183 11.55 -3.01 8.64
CA THR A 183 11.13 -2.07 9.69
C THR A 183 9.62 -1.84 9.72
N GLY A 184 8.93 -2.22 8.64
CA GLY A 184 7.47 -2.21 8.57
C GLY A 184 6.86 -0.82 8.58
N TRP A 185 7.52 0.21 8.02
CA TRP A 185 6.92 1.52 7.87
C TRP A 185 7.40 2.26 6.62
N ALA A 186 6.60 3.22 6.17
CA ALA A 186 6.97 4.23 5.19
C ALA A 186 6.27 5.54 5.53
N ALA A 187 6.89 6.66 5.20
CA ALA A 187 6.32 7.99 5.39
C ALA A 187 6.11 8.70 4.05
N TYR A 188 5.07 9.51 3.97
CA TYR A 188 4.83 10.42 2.85
C TYR A 188 4.72 11.84 3.37
N VAL A 189 5.68 12.66 3.00
CA VAL A 189 5.88 14.03 3.51
C VAL A 189 5.33 15.02 2.50
N LEU A 190 4.30 15.74 2.87
CA LEU A 190 3.72 16.86 2.17
C LEU A 190 4.13 18.18 2.86
N PRO A 191 3.94 19.34 2.24
CA PRO A 191 4.36 20.61 2.82
C PRO A 191 3.76 20.91 4.21
N ASP A 192 2.54 20.44 4.47
CA ASP A 192 1.74 20.73 5.66
C ASP A 192 1.45 19.50 6.53
N THR A 193 1.57 18.31 5.96
CA THR A 193 1.14 17.07 6.60
C THR A 193 2.08 15.91 6.23
N THR A 194 2.41 15.08 7.20
CA THR A 194 3.12 13.82 6.98
C THR A 194 2.21 12.66 7.37
N LEU A 195 2.03 11.71 6.47
CA LEU A 195 1.41 10.43 6.77
C LEU A 195 2.51 9.38 7.00
N ILE A 196 2.41 8.63 8.09
CA ILE A 196 3.22 7.43 8.32
C ILE A 196 2.30 6.22 8.27
N LYS A 197 2.62 5.28 7.39
CA LYS A 197 1.99 3.97 7.31
C LYS A 197 2.90 2.94 7.99
N ARG A 198 2.35 2.17 8.94
CA ARG A 198 3.06 1.09 9.63
C ARG A 198 2.32 -0.23 9.44
N TYR A 199 3.07 -1.31 9.29
CA TYR A 199 2.56 -2.67 9.18
C TYR A 199 3.57 -3.65 9.80
N VAL A 200 3.15 -4.88 10.03
CA VAL A 200 4.04 -5.91 10.58
C VAL A 200 4.76 -6.63 9.44
N HIS A 201 6.09 -6.68 9.52
CA HIS A 201 6.93 -7.53 8.68
C HIS A 201 7.43 -8.72 9.51
N ASP A 202 7.31 -9.92 8.98
CA ASP A 202 7.84 -11.16 9.54
C ASP A 202 9.02 -11.64 8.70
N GLU A 203 10.23 -11.51 9.22
CA GLU A 203 11.47 -11.87 8.53
C GLU A 203 11.60 -13.36 8.23
N THR A 204 10.78 -14.22 8.86
CA THR A 204 10.78 -15.67 8.63
C THR A 204 9.82 -16.12 7.53
N SER A 205 9.00 -15.21 7.04
CA SER A 205 7.95 -15.47 6.06
C SER A 205 8.35 -15.03 4.66
N CYS A 206 7.72 -15.64 3.64
CA CYS A 206 7.87 -15.23 2.24
C CYS A 206 6.80 -14.20 1.86
N TYR A 207 7.20 -13.23 1.06
CA TYR A 207 6.31 -12.17 0.56
C TYR A 207 6.11 -12.25 -0.97
N PRO A 208 5.07 -11.59 -1.52
CA PRO A 208 4.95 -11.39 -2.95
C PRO A 208 6.15 -10.62 -3.55
N ASN A 209 6.22 -10.58 -4.89
CA ASN A 209 7.17 -9.72 -5.61
C ASN A 209 8.64 -9.96 -5.21
N HIS A 210 9.06 -11.23 -5.13
CA HIS A 210 10.42 -11.62 -4.73
C HIS A 210 10.79 -11.17 -3.30
N ASP A 211 9.93 -11.49 -2.35
CA ASP A 211 10.06 -11.17 -0.92
C ASP A 211 10.03 -9.67 -0.58
N CYS A 212 9.35 -8.88 -1.40
CA CYS A 212 9.07 -7.49 -1.09
C CYS A 212 7.78 -7.35 -0.27
N SER A 213 7.90 -6.98 1.01
CA SER A 213 6.76 -6.67 1.88
C SER A 213 6.17 -5.29 1.63
N TYR A 214 6.87 -4.46 0.86
CA TYR A 214 6.48 -3.11 0.51
C TYR A 214 6.71 -2.84 -0.98
N ARG A 215 5.83 -2.03 -1.56
CA ARG A 215 5.97 -1.51 -2.92
C ARG A 215 5.54 -0.05 -2.96
N THR A 216 6.31 0.78 -3.61
CA THR A 216 5.90 2.12 -4.02
C THR A 216 5.50 2.12 -5.49
N ARG A 217 4.49 2.89 -5.84
CA ARG A 217 4.13 3.23 -7.22
C ARG A 217 3.88 4.73 -7.30
N VAL A 218 4.64 5.42 -8.13
CA VAL A 218 4.54 6.87 -8.30
C VAL A 218 4.20 7.18 -9.75
N SER A 219 3.20 8.00 -9.96
CA SER A 219 2.78 8.54 -11.26
C SER A 219 2.78 10.07 -11.21
N GLY A 220 2.45 10.74 -12.32
CA GLY A 220 2.26 12.21 -12.33
C GLY A 220 1.11 12.71 -11.46
N CYS A 221 0.21 11.84 -10.98
CA CYS A 221 -0.99 12.24 -10.26
C CYS A 221 -1.00 11.81 -8.79
N PHE A 222 -0.27 10.76 -8.41
CA PHE A 222 -0.34 10.18 -7.07
C PHE A 222 0.94 9.40 -6.70
N ALA A 223 1.09 9.09 -5.43
CA ALA A 223 1.97 8.05 -4.91
C ALA A 223 1.13 6.97 -4.22
N GLU A 224 1.46 5.70 -4.41
CA GLU A 224 0.86 4.56 -3.71
C GLU A 224 1.87 3.93 -2.76
N LEU A 225 1.49 3.84 -1.50
CA LEU A 225 2.21 3.13 -0.45
C LEU A 225 1.53 1.77 -0.24
N ASP A 226 2.12 0.73 -0.79
CA ASP A 226 1.57 -0.63 -0.73
C ASP A 226 2.31 -1.47 0.30
N SER A 227 1.57 -2.13 1.18
CA SER A 227 2.08 -3.14 2.07
C SER A 227 1.47 -4.51 1.76
N PHE A 228 2.20 -5.56 2.05
CA PHE A 228 1.76 -6.93 1.81
C PHE A 228 1.86 -7.76 3.08
N SER A 229 0.86 -8.63 3.32
CA SER A 229 1.03 -9.70 4.30
C SER A 229 2.01 -10.75 3.76
N PRO A 230 2.53 -11.65 4.60
CA PRO A 230 3.14 -12.87 4.13
C PRO A 230 2.23 -13.66 3.19
N ILE A 231 2.84 -14.53 2.38
CA ILE A 231 2.10 -15.48 1.55
C ILE A 231 1.68 -16.67 2.42
N TYR A 232 0.39 -16.93 2.48
CA TYR A 232 -0.19 -18.05 3.22
C TYR A 232 -0.81 -19.07 2.27
N LEU A 233 -0.81 -20.31 2.70
CA LEU A 233 -1.58 -21.39 2.10
C LEU A 233 -2.90 -21.49 2.86
N VAL A 234 -3.98 -20.96 2.29
CA VAL A 234 -5.27 -20.75 2.96
C VAL A 234 -6.22 -21.86 2.59
N GLU A 235 -6.61 -22.70 3.57
CA GLU A 235 -7.55 -23.80 3.38
C GLU A 235 -8.99 -23.27 3.15
N PRO A 236 -9.89 -24.08 2.58
CA PRO A 236 -11.31 -23.75 2.50
C PRO A 236 -11.90 -23.39 3.86
N GLY A 237 -12.55 -22.23 3.93
CA GLY A 237 -13.13 -21.71 5.15
C GLY A 237 -12.19 -20.92 6.05
N GLU A 238 -10.88 -20.96 5.83
CA GLU A 238 -9.90 -20.15 6.55
C GLU A 238 -9.76 -18.73 5.98
N GLY A 239 -9.10 -17.87 6.73
CA GLY A 239 -8.84 -16.50 6.33
C GLY A 239 -7.50 -15.97 6.84
N ILE A 240 -7.04 -14.91 6.20
CA ILE A 240 -5.83 -14.17 6.55
C ILE A 240 -6.17 -12.71 6.80
N ARG A 241 -5.32 -12.03 7.57
CA ARG A 241 -5.47 -10.60 7.90
C ARG A 241 -4.17 -9.85 7.64
N HIS A 242 -4.33 -8.57 7.33
CA HIS A 242 -3.25 -7.60 7.27
C HIS A 242 -3.70 -6.31 7.94
N VAL A 243 -2.80 -5.71 8.71
CA VAL A 243 -3.10 -4.52 9.52
C VAL A 243 -2.18 -3.39 9.10
N ASP A 244 -2.77 -2.27 8.74
CA ASP A 244 -2.08 -1.00 8.57
C ASP A 244 -2.47 -0.04 9.67
N ASN A 245 -1.47 0.64 10.24
CA ASN A 245 -1.67 1.78 11.11
C ASN A 245 -1.24 3.04 10.35
N LEU A 246 -2.17 3.96 10.14
CA LEU A 246 -1.95 5.24 9.48
C LEU A 246 -1.95 6.35 10.52
N SER A 247 -0.83 7.07 10.63
CA SER A 247 -0.69 8.20 11.56
C SER A 247 -0.48 9.49 10.79
N LEU A 248 -1.21 10.55 11.15
CA LEU A 248 -1.10 11.88 10.54
C LEU A 248 -0.40 12.84 11.50
N PHE A 249 0.64 13.49 10.99
CA PHE A 249 1.41 14.51 11.71
C PHE A 249 1.38 15.83 10.95
N THR A 250 1.48 16.94 11.68
CA THR A 250 1.71 18.24 11.06
C THR A 250 3.18 18.34 10.65
N THR A 251 3.43 18.54 9.38
CA THR A 251 4.77 18.89 8.89
C THR A 251 5.10 20.33 9.28
N ARG A 252 6.20 20.52 10.00
CA ARG A 252 6.65 21.85 10.45
C ARG A 252 7.90 22.32 9.74
N ASN A 253 8.75 21.38 9.36
CA ASN A 253 10.04 21.63 8.71
C ASN A 253 10.14 20.74 7.48
N GLY A 254 10.79 21.24 6.43
CA GLY A 254 11.11 20.42 5.26
C GLY A 254 12.17 19.38 5.58
N VAL A 255 12.16 18.30 4.80
CA VAL A 255 13.20 17.26 4.83
C VAL A 255 14.07 17.37 3.59
N ASN A 256 15.39 17.27 3.77
CA ASN A 256 16.30 17.16 2.62
C ASN A 256 16.29 15.70 2.12
N PRO A 257 15.78 15.44 0.90
CA PRO A 257 15.56 14.08 0.42
C PRO A 257 16.84 13.27 0.16
N VAL A 258 17.99 13.94 0.07
CA VAL A 258 19.30 13.31 -0.23
C VAL A 258 20.27 13.34 0.97
N ASP A 259 19.79 13.79 2.13
CA ASP A 259 20.57 13.84 3.37
C ASP A 259 19.92 12.93 4.42
N GLU A 260 20.52 11.78 4.65
CA GLU A 260 20.01 10.79 5.59
C GLU A 260 19.96 11.28 7.04
N THR A 261 20.84 12.20 7.43
CA THR A 261 20.77 12.82 8.76
C THR A 261 19.57 13.76 8.89
N SER A 262 19.27 14.51 7.83
CA SER A 262 18.05 15.32 7.75
C SER A 262 16.80 14.46 7.83
N ILE A 263 16.77 13.35 7.12
CA ILE A 263 15.65 12.39 7.12
C ILE A 263 15.46 11.80 8.52
N GLU A 264 16.51 11.31 9.14
CA GLU A 264 16.46 10.70 10.47
C GLU A 264 15.97 11.69 11.54
N ASN A 265 16.52 12.90 11.56
CA ASN A 265 16.08 13.96 12.46
C ASN A 265 14.62 14.35 12.22
N PHE A 266 14.18 14.40 10.96
CA PHE A 266 12.79 14.69 10.61
C PHE A 266 11.85 13.62 11.18
N ILE A 267 12.12 12.35 10.91
CA ILE A 267 11.29 11.23 11.40
C ILE A 267 11.29 11.14 12.92
N HIS A 268 12.45 11.32 13.58
CA HIS A 268 12.56 11.31 15.04
C HIS A 268 11.71 12.42 15.72
N ASN A 269 11.58 13.56 15.07
CA ASN A 269 10.78 14.68 15.58
C ASN A 269 9.27 14.53 15.35
N LEU A 270 8.83 13.53 14.57
CA LEU A 270 7.41 13.20 14.37
C LEU A 270 6.92 12.17 15.40
N CYS A 271 7.79 11.33 15.90
CA CYS A 271 7.54 10.28 16.88
C CYS A 271 8.02 10.75 18.25
#